data_76581dfa43e4be51fe953e97292f6d9b
#
_entry.id   76581dfa43e4be51fe953e97292f6d9b
#
_cell.length_a   1.000
_cell.length_b   1.000
_cell.length_c   1.000
_cell.angle_alpha   90.00
_cell.angle_beta   90.00
_cell.angle_gamma   90.00
#
_symmetry.space_group_name_H-M   'P 1'
#
loop_
_entity.id
_entity.type
_entity.pdbx_description
1 polymer ?
#
loop_
_entity_poly.entity_id
_entity_poly.type
_entity_poly.pdbx_seq_one_letter_code
_entity_poly.pdbx_strand_id
1 'polypeptide(L)' 'MADDLYARYMKAAAANRAHGATCSRCSPGARCEVGQHLEAEFARLQDAYLKKKKR' A
#
# COMPACT_ATOMS: atom_id res chain seq x y z
N MET A 1 -17.38 -4.67 -10.38
CA MET A 1 -16.93 -5.87 -9.75
C MET A 1 -16.31 -5.59 -8.40
N ALA A 2 -16.78 -6.31 -7.45
CA ALA A 2 -16.33 -6.11 -6.09
C ALA A 2 -14.86 -6.42 -5.91
N ASP A 3 -14.32 -7.24 -6.77
CA ASP A 3 -12.95 -7.69 -6.61
C ASP A 3 -11.91 -6.64 -6.94
N ASP A 4 -12.33 -5.56 -7.58
CA ASP A 4 -11.38 -4.52 -7.94
C ASP A 4 -10.68 -3.94 -6.73
N LEU A 5 -11.42 -3.72 -5.67
CA LEU A 5 -10.84 -3.13 -4.48
C LEU A 5 -9.79 -4.05 -3.88
N TYR A 6 -10.10 -5.33 -3.80
CA TYR A 6 -9.15 -6.28 -3.26
C TYR A 6 -7.92 -6.38 -4.15
N ALA A 7 -8.11 -6.42 -5.45
CA ALA A 7 -6.99 -6.50 -6.38
C ALA A 7 -6.10 -5.27 -6.25
N ARG A 8 -6.70 -4.10 -6.13
CA ARG A 8 -5.93 -2.88 -5.94
C ARG A 8 -5.17 -2.90 -4.63
N TYR A 9 -5.82 -3.36 -3.60
CA TYR A 9 -5.21 -3.44 -2.29
C TYR A 9 -3.99 -4.34 -2.32
N MET A 10 -4.13 -5.52 -2.91
CA MET A 10 -3.01 -6.44 -2.98
C MET A 10 -1.89 -5.91 -3.86
N LYS A 11 -2.24 -5.24 -4.92
CA LYS A 11 -1.25 -4.66 -5.81
C LYS A 11 -0.47 -3.56 -5.11
N ALA A 12 -1.16 -2.73 -4.35
CA ALA A 12 -0.51 -1.67 -3.62
C ALA A 12 0.41 -2.24 -2.55
N ALA A 13 -0.01 -3.31 -1.91
CA ALA A 13 0.82 -3.96 -0.90
C ALA A 13 2.09 -4.51 -1.52
N ALA A 14 1.98 -5.14 -2.67
CA ALA A 14 3.14 -5.71 -3.33
C ALA A 14 4.09 -4.61 -3.80
N ALA A 15 3.54 -3.53 -4.34
CA ALA A 15 4.37 -2.43 -4.80
C ALA A 15 5.09 -1.76 -3.63
N ASN A 16 4.38 -1.58 -2.54
CA ASN A 16 4.98 -0.96 -1.36
C ASN A 16 6.11 -1.81 -0.81
N ARG A 17 5.89 -3.10 -0.75
CA ARG A 17 6.90 -4.03 -0.24
C ARG A 17 8.11 -4.07 -1.18
N ALA A 18 7.86 -4.16 -2.47
CA ALA A 18 8.96 -4.24 -3.43
C ALA A 18 9.79 -2.98 -3.38
N HIS A 19 9.14 -1.83 -3.28
CA HIS A 19 9.87 -0.58 -3.21
C HIS A 19 10.75 -0.52 -1.96
N GLY A 20 10.19 -0.91 -0.84
CA GLY A 20 10.96 -0.89 0.40
C GLY A 20 12.16 -1.80 0.37
N ALA A 21 12.04 -2.91 -0.37
CA ALA A 21 13.13 -3.87 -0.44
C ALA A 21 14.26 -3.40 -1.37
N THR A 22 13.92 -2.58 -2.37
CA THR A 22 14.91 -2.19 -3.38
C THR A 22 15.38 -0.76 -3.25
N CYS A 23 14.67 0.08 -2.52
CA CYS A 23 15.03 1.49 -2.42
C CYS A 23 15.99 1.71 -1.27
N SER A 24 17.19 2.16 -1.59
CA SER A 24 18.20 2.41 -0.58
C SER A 24 17.93 3.69 0.21
N ARG A 25 17.04 4.51 -0.28
CA ARG A 25 16.71 5.75 0.43
C ARG A 25 15.70 5.52 1.54
N CYS A 26 14.94 4.46 1.44
CA CYS A 26 13.97 4.14 2.48
C CYS A 26 14.68 3.53 3.67
N SER A 27 14.30 3.98 4.84
CA SER A 27 14.83 3.40 6.08
C SER A 27 13.67 3.18 7.03
N PRO A 28 13.89 2.39 8.07
CA PRO A 28 12.80 2.07 9.00
C PRO A 28 12.07 3.28 9.56
N GLY A 29 12.79 4.38 9.75
CA GLY A 29 12.17 5.55 10.33
C GLY A 29 11.86 6.64 9.34
N ALA A 30 12.26 6.48 8.07
CA ALA A 30 12.06 7.55 7.10
C ALA A 30 11.99 6.96 5.70
N ARG A 31 10.84 7.06 5.09
CA ARG A 31 10.67 6.57 3.74
C ARG A 31 10.89 7.69 2.74
N CYS A 32 11.35 7.33 1.56
CA CYS A 32 11.54 8.32 0.52
C CYS A 32 10.16 8.81 0.04
N GLU A 33 10.18 9.83 -0.80
CA GLU A 33 8.95 10.43 -1.27
C GLU A 33 8.05 9.41 -1.96
N VAL A 34 8.63 8.58 -2.80
CA VAL A 34 7.85 7.55 -3.50
C VAL A 34 7.32 6.54 -2.50
N GLY A 35 8.13 6.15 -1.55
CA GLY A 35 7.71 5.20 -0.53
C GLY A 35 6.56 5.74 0.30
N GLN A 36 6.59 7.02 0.62
CA GLN A 36 5.51 7.63 1.36
C GLN A 36 4.21 7.60 0.57
N HIS A 37 4.30 7.85 -0.72
CA HIS A 37 3.13 7.78 -1.59
C HIS A 37 2.55 6.38 -1.64
N LEU A 38 3.42 5.41 -1.79
CA LEU A 38 2.97 4.02 -1.87
C LEU A 38 2.31 3.60 -0.57
N GLU A 39 2.89 4.01 0.54
CA GLU A 39 2.32 3.65 1.83
C GLU A 39 0.99 4.33 2.06
N ALA A 40 0.89 5.58 1.69
CA ALA A 40 -0.37 6.32 1.86
C ALA A 40 -1.47 5.68 1.04
N GLU A 41 -1.15 5.30 -0.18
CA GLU A 41 -2.13 4.66 -1.04
C GLU A 41 -2.52 3.29 -0.49
N PHE A 42 -1.55 2.54 -0.04
CA PHE A 42 -1.83 1.24 0.55
C PHE A 42 -2.73 1.37 1.76
N ALA A 43 -2.43 2.31 2.62
CA ALA A 43 -3.23 2.51 3.83
C ALA A 43 -4.66 2.89 3.48
N ARG A 44 -4.81 3.73 2.47
CA ARG A 44 -6.14 4.15 2.06
C ARG A 44 -6.94 2.97 1.52
N LEU A 45 -6.32 2.16 0.69
CA LEU A 45 -6.98 1.00 0.12
C LEU A 45 -7.29 -0.02 1.21
N GLN A 46 -6.37 -0.18 2.15
CA GLN A 46 -6.58 -1.09 3.25
C GLN A 46 -7.78 -0.67 4.09
N ASP A 47 -7.86 0.62 4.38
CA ASP A 47 -8.97 1.13 5.16
C ASP A 47 -10.29 0.91 4.44
N ALA A 48 -10.32 1.19 3.15
CA ALA A 48 -11.53 1.01 2.36
C ALA A 48 -11.92 -0.45 2.31
N TYR A 49 -10.95 -1.32 2.15
CA TYR A 49 -11.22 -2.75 2.07
C TYR A 49 -11.76 -3.28 3.39
N LEU A 50 -11.16 -2.86 4.48
CA LEU A 50 -11.60 -3.30 5.79
C LEU A 50 -12.99 -2.79 6.11
N LYS A 51 -13.28 -1.56 5.73
CA LYS A 51 -14.61 -1.01 5.95
C LYS A 51 -15.65 -1.81 5.20
N LYS A 52 -15.33 -2.13 3.97
CA LYS A 52 -16.26 -2.88 3.15
C LYS A 52 -16.47 -4.28 3.71
N LYS A 53 -15.39 -4.88 4.16
CA LYS A 53 -15.46 -6.22 4.69
C LYS A 53 -16.21 -6.29 6.00
N LYS A 54 -16.16 -5.23 6.75
CA LYS A 54 -16.74 -5.20 8.07
C LYS A 54 -18.26 -5.26 8.06
N ARG A 55 -18.87 -4.97 6.95
CA ARG A 55 -20.33 -5.05 6.86
C ARG A 55 -20.85 -6.46 6.89
#